data_c63fda86b14281a9f7d4d3d3324917e9
#
_entry.id   c63fda86b14281a9f7d4d3d3324917e9
#
_cell.length_a   1.000
_cell.length_b   1.000
_cell.length_c   1.000
_cell.angle_alpha   90.00
_cell.angle_beta   90.00
_cell.angle_gamma   90.00
#
_symmetry.space_group_name_H-M   'P 1'
#
loop_
_entity.id
_entity.type
_entity.pdbx_description
1 polymer ?
#
loop_
_entity_poly.entity_id
_entity_poly.type
_entity_poly.pdbx_seq_one_letter_code
_entity_poly.pdbx_strand_id
1 'polypeptide(L)'
;MSAWNQTILVAAVAASGIALGQLYFSRSYKRAVSGALAAIGWIGFLLIAHLLHQNTLCSKLDWIAASRSKYVLICFAICLGLVSPLRYLNRRYKKTLTLAILTCFLLLFIGLPFAAPAIMQRQIQNFPNQLDSEGLCRQSLPYTCGPAAAVCALRQLGLESCESQIAQAAGTAPWLGTCSWDLYRALNRIYPKEQLQCRYGRFQSLDQLPNGSFSLAVMREGFLMDHCVAILKITPSEVFLADPSSGLRILSRLEFQNAWRHTAIVLTRPQLSLVWP
;
A
#
# COMPACT_ATOMS: atom_id res chain seq x y z
N MET A 1 8.67 5.97 -12.72
CA MET A 1 7.67 5.65 -13.78
C MET A 1 6.42 6.47 -13.53
N SER A 2 5.82 7.07 -14.55
CA SER A 2 4.53 7.73 -14.42
C SER A 2 3.42 6.72 -14.09
N ALA A 3 2.29 7.18 -13.52
CA ALA A 3 1.16 6.31 -13.19
C ALA A 3 0.59 5.61 -14.44
N TRP A 4 0.56 6.31 -15.58
CA TRP A 4 0.16 5.73 -16.86
C TRP A 4 1.09 4.62 -17.33
N ASN A 5 2.43 4.79 -17.20
CA ASN A 5 3.38 3.74 -17.56
C ASN A 5 3.21 2.49 -16.69
N GLN A 6 2.85 2.65 -15.40
CA GLN A 6 2.54 1.52 -14.52
C GLN A 6 1.26 0.81 -14.98
N THR A 7 0.22 1.56 -15.35
CA THR A 7 -1.05 0.99 -15.86
C THR A 7 -0.82 0.19 -17.15
N ILE A 8 -0.06 0.75 -18.10
CA ILE A 8 0.29 0.09 -19.36
C ILE A 8 1.08 -1.19 -19.09
N LEU A 9 2.06 -1.14 -18.19
CA LEU A 9 2.85 -2.33 -17.84
C LEU A 9 1.97 -3.44 -17.26
N VAL A 10 1.04 -3.11 -16.36
CA VAL A 10 0.13 -4.11 -15.77
C VAL A 10 -0.82 -4.68 -16.82
N ALA A 11 -1.32 -3.86 -17.75
CA ALA A 11 -2.12 -4.33 -18.87
C ALA A 11 -1.33 -5.28 -19.79
N ALA A 12 -0.05 -4.97 -20.06
CA ALA A 12 0.83 -5.85 -20.81
C ALA A 12 1.08 -7.20 -20.09
N VAL A 13 1.27 -7.17 -18.76
CA VAL A 13 1.39 -8.38 -17.94
C VAL A 13 0.10 -9.22 -18.00
N ALA A 14 -1.08 -8.58 -17.93
CA ALA A 14 -2.35 -9.27 -18.09
C ALA A 14 -2.49 -9.94 -19.47
N ALA A 15 -2.15 -9.21 -20.53
CA ALA A 15 -2.19 -9.74 -21.90
C ALA A 15 -1.24 -10.92 -22.08
N SER A 16 -0.02 -10.83 -21.53
CA SER A 16 0.94 -11.95 -21.56
C SER A 16 0.42 -13.17 -20.79
N GLY A 17 -0.24 -12.96 -19.65
CA GLY A 17 -0.90 -14.03 -18.89
C GLY A 17 -1.97 -14.74 -19.72
N ILE A 18 -2.83 -14.01 -20.43
CA ILE A 18 -3.85 -14.57 -21.32
C ILE A 18 -3.19 -15.39 -22.44
N ALA A 19 -2.18 -14.83 -23.11
CA ALA A 19 -1.48 -15.51 -24.21
C ALA A 19 -0.82 -16.83 -23.74
N LEU A 20 -0.08 -16.79 -22.64
CA LEU A 20 0.53 -17.97 -22.04
C LEU A 20 -0.52 -18.99 -21.57
N GLY A 21 -1.59 -18.53 -20.94
CA GLY A 21 -2.70 -19.38 -20.51
C GLY A 21 -3.33 -20.11 -21.68
N GLN A 22 -3.55 -19.44 -22.79
CA GLN A 22 -4.07 -20.06 -24.01
C GLN A 22 -3.08 -21.04 -24.64
N LEU A 23 -1.81 -20.74 -24.66
CA LEU A 23 -0.80 -21.62 -25.23
C LEU A 23 -0.63 -22.93 -24.44
N TYR A 24 -0.61 -22.86 -23.12
CA TYR A 24 -0.30 -24.01 -22.27
C TYR A 24 -1.54 -24.73 -21.74
N PHE A 25 -2.55 -24.02 -21.27
CA PHE A 25 -3.70 -24.61 -20.58
C PHE A 25 -4.91 -24.88 -21.48
N SER A 26 -5.02 -24.23 -22.65
CA SER A 26 -6.16 -24.46 -23.54
C SER A 26 -6.08 -25.74 -24.38
N ARG A 27 -4.98 -26.48 -24.32
CA ARG A 27 -4.74 -27.67 -25.16
C ARG A 27 -5.62 -28.88 -24.78
N SER A 28 -6.04 -29.00 -23.54
CA SER A 28 -6.97 -30.04 -23.07
C SER A 28 -7.75 -29.57 -21.84
N TYR A 29 -8.94 -30.17 -21.62
CA TYR A 29 -9.78 -29.89 -20.45
C TYR A 29 -9.03 -30.09 -19.13
N LYS A 30 -8.28 -31.20 -18.99
CA LYS A 30 -7.49 -31.48 -17.77
C LYS A 30 -6.47 -30.39 -17.49
N ARG A 31 -5.74 -29.91 -18.50
CA ARG A 31 -4.78 -28.80 -18.36
C ARG A 31 -5.47 -27.49 -18.01
N ALA A 32 -6.62 -27.20 -18.62
CA ALA A 32 -7.39 -25.98 -18.29
C ALA A 32 -7.84 -25.98 -16.83
N VAL A 33 -8.32 -27.12 -16.31
CA VAL A 33 -8.71 -27.27 -14.91
C VAL A 33 -7.48 -27.16 -13.98
N SER A 34 -6.36 -27.81 -14.32
CA SER A 34 -5.14 -27.69 -13.49
C SER A 34 -4.59 -26.26 -13.46
N GLY A 35 -4.65 -25.53 -14.56
CA GLY A 35 -4.27 -24.11 -14.61
C GLY A 35 -5.18 -23.23 -13.74
N ALA A 36 -6.49 -23.48 -13.76
CA ALA A 36 -7.45 -22.77 -12.90
C ALA A 36 -7.20 -23.06 -11.42
N LEU A 37 -7.00 -24.31 -11.05
CA LEU A 37 -6.70 -24.69 -9.65
C LEU A 37 -5.38 -24.08 -9.18
N ALA A 38 -4.35 -24.05 -10.01
CA ALA A 38 -3.08 -23.42 -9.69
C ALA A 38 -3.24 -21.90 -9.51
N ALA A 39 -4.02 -21.24 -10.37
CA ALA A 39 -4.31 -19.81 -10.24
C ALA A 39 -5.09 -19.49 -8.95
N ILE A 40 -6.11 -20.27 -8.63
CA ILE A 40 -6.88 -20.12 -7.38
C ILE A 40 -5.99 -20.33 -6.15
N GLY A 41 -5.14 -21.38 -6.17
CA GLY A 41 -4.18 -21.66 -5.10
C GLY A 41 -3.19 -20.51 -4.91
N TRP A 42 -2.68 -19.94 -6.01
CA TRP A 42 -1.76 -18.80 -5.98
C TRP A 42 -2.42 -17.53 -5.43
N ILE A 43 -3.66 -17.23 -5.87
CA ILE A 43 -4.45 -16.10 -5.34
C ILE A 43 -4.70 -16.30 -3.85
N GLY A 44 -5.12 -17.51 -3.45
CA GLY A 44 -5.31 -17.86 -2.05
C GLY A 44 -4.04 -17.67 -1.22
N PHE A 45 -2.89 -18.11 -1.73
CA PHE A 45 -1.59 -17.90 -1.09
C PHE A 45 -1.27 -16.40 -0.91
N LEU A 46 -1.48 -15.57 -1.94
CA LEU A 46 -1.24 -14.13 -1.85
C LEU A 46 -2.18 -13.44 -0.86
N LEU A 47 -3.45 -13.86 -0.79
CA LEU A 47 -4.42 -13.35 0.18
C LEU A 47 -4.05 -13.77 1.60
N ILE A 48 -3.70 -15.04 1.82
CA ILE A 48 -3.22 -15.54 3.10
C ILE A 48 -1.93 -14.83 3.51
N ALA A 49 -0.98 -14.66 2.60
CA ALA A 49 0.25 -13.91 2.86
C ALA A 49 -0.04 -12.47 3.27
N HIS A 50 -1.05 -11.82 2.65
CA HIS A 50 -1.48 -10.49 3.04
C HIS A 50 -2.10 -10.46 4.45
N LEU A 51 -2.97 -11.43 4.77
CA LEU A 51 -3.58 -11.54 6.10
C LEU A 51 -2.55 -11.88 7.19
N LEU A 52 -1.63 -12.80 6.90
CA LEU A 52 -0.54 -13.15 7.81
C LEU A 52 0.46 -12.00 7.95
N HIS A 53 0.70 -11.22 6.89
CA HIS A 53 1.51 -10.00 6.97
C HIS A 53 0.92 -9.01 7.97
N GLN A 54 -0.40 -8.91 8.08
CA GLN A 54 -1.04 -8.08 9.11
C GLN A 54 -0.80 -8.61 10.53
N ASN A 55 -0.50 -9.89 10.70
CA ASN A 55 -0.47 -10.52 12.01
C ASN A 55 0.90 -10.95 12.54
N THR A 56 1.92 -11.35 11.74
CA THR A 56 3.19 -11.78 12.35
C THR A 56 4.40 -12.09 11.46
N LEU A 57 4.39 -12.48 10.17
CA LEU A 57 5.38 -13.55 9.95
C LEU A 57 6.41 -13.46 8.82
N CYS A 58 6.48 -12.50 7.95
CA CYS A 58 7.59 -12.60 7.00
C CYS A 58 8.03 -11.26 6.40
N SER A 59 9.06 -10.66 6.97
CA SER A 59 9.69 -9.42 6.43
C SER A 59 10.16 -9.56 4.97
N LYS A 60 10.47 -10.80 4.54
CA LYS A 60 10.92 -11.08 3.17
C LYS A 60 9.82 -10.90 2.11
N LEU A 61 8.54 -10.96 2.49
CA LEU A 61 7.40 -10.81 1.59
C LEU A 61 6.74 -9.42 1.70
N ASP A 62 7.27 -8.52 2.52
CA ASP A 62 6.69 -7.20 2.76
C ASP A 62 6.55 -6.39 1.46
N TRP A 63 7.51 -6.49 0.56
CA TRP A 63 7.48 -5.80 -0.73
C TRP A 63 6.32 -6.26 -1.65
N ILE A 64 5.79 -7.47 -1.43
CA ILE A 64 4.58 -7.95 -2.12
C ILE A 64 3.34 -7.60 -1.30
N ALA A 65 3.31 -8.03 -0.03
CA ALA A 65 2.12 -7.96 0.81
C ALA A 65 1.71 -6.52 1.15
N ALA A 66 2.68 -5.63 1.38
CA ALA A 66 2.47 -4.24 1.75
C ALA A 66 2.54 -3.26 0.56
N SER A 67 2.61 -3.77 -0.68
CA SER A 67 2.65 -2.96 -1.90
C SER A 67 1.53 -3.31 -2.88
N ARG A 68 1.37 -2.46 -3.90
CA ARG A 68 0.48 -2.74 -5.03
C ARG A 68 0.93 -3.90 -5.91
N SER A 69 2.16 -4.40 -5.76
CA SER A 69 2.69 -5.53 -6.54
C SER A 69 1.83 -6.79 -6.41
N LYS A 70 1.17 -7.01 -5.26
CA LYS A 70 0.22 -8.13 -5.07
C LYS A 70 -0.89 -8.16 -6.11
N TYR A 71 -1.40 -7.00 -6.50
CA TYR A 71 -2.49 -6.90 -7.49
C TYR A 71 -2.02 -7.27 -8.90
N VAL A 72 -0.76 -6.96 -9.25
CA VAL A 72 -0.14 -7.40 -10.52
C VAL A 72 -0.07 -8.93 -10.57
N LEU A 73 0.38 -9.55 -9.48
CA LEU A 73 0.49 -11.01 -9.38
C LEU A 73 -0.88 -11.70 -9.41
N ILE A 74 -1.88 -11.14 -8.73
CA ILE A 74 -3.26 -11.64 -8.77
C ILE A 74 -3.83 -11.51 -10.19
N CYS A 75 -3.65 -10.36 -10.83
CA CYS A 75 -4.09 -10.14 -12.21
C CYS A 75 -3.46 -11.14 -13.17
N PHE A 76 -2.14 -11.34 -13.08
CA PHE A 76 -1.44 -12.32 -13.91
C PHE A 76 -1.98 -13.74 -13.69
N ALA A 77 -2.20 -14.16 -12.44
CA ALA A 77 -2.75 -15.48 -12.12
C ALA A 77 -4.16 -15.69 -12.69
N ILE A 78 -5.03 -14.68 -12.59
CA ILE A 78 -6.37 -14.70 -13.18
C ILE A 78 -6.27 -14.88 -14.70
N CYS A 79 -5.47 -14.06 -15.35
CA CYS A 79 -5.30 -14.09 -16.81
C CYS A 79 -4.69 -15.40 -17.30
N LEU A 80 -3.70 -15.93 -16.57
CA LEU A 80 -3.00 -17.16 -16.92
C LEU A 80 -3.90 -18.41 -16.76
N GLY A 81 -4.60 -18.53 -15.64
CA GLY A 81 -5.27 -19.77 -15.25
C GLY A 81 -6.78 -19.77 -15.48
N LEU A 82 -7.48 -18.65 -15.21
CA LEU A 82 -8.94 -18.65 -15.20
C LEU A 82 -9.58 -18.34 -16.56
N VAL A 83 -8.83 -17.82 -17.52
CA VAL A 83 -9.36 -17.57 -18.88
C VAL A 83 -9.43 -18.84 -19.73
N SER A 84 -8.49 -19.77 -19.55
CA SER A 84 -8.40 -20.99 -20.37
C SER A 84 -9.63 -21.91 -20.26
N PRO A 85 -10.26 -22.14 -19.08
CA PRO A 85 -11.43 -22.99 -18.96
C PRO A 85 -12.67 -22.46 -19.70
N LEU A 86 -12.73 -21.16 -20.02
CA LEU A 86 -13.89 -20.54 -20.69
C LEU A 86 -14.24 -21.23 -22.01
N ARG A 87 -13.22 -21.74 -22.74
CA ARG A 87 -13.49 -22.42 -24.03
C ARG A 87 -14.25 -23.73 -23.88
N TYR A 88 -14.19 -24.37 -22.70
CA TYR A 88 -14.83 -25.66 -22.40
C TYR A 88 -16.23 -25.52 -21.81
N LEU A 89 -16.74 -24.29 -21.62
CA LEU A 89 -18.08 -24.06 -21.15
C LEU A 89 -19.09 -24.21 -22.31
N ASN A 90 -19.95 -25.25 -22.23
CA ASN A 90 -20.90 -25.58 -23.29
C ASN A 90 -22.08 -24.60 -23.41
N ARG A 91 -22.50 -23.96 -22.30
CA ARG A 91 -23.67 -23.08 -22.28
C ARG A 91 -23.24 -21.63 -22.41
N ARG A 92 -23.81 -20.88 -23.38
CA ARG A 92 -23.49 -19.47 -23.66
C ARG A 92 -23.61 -18.60 -22.41
N TYR A 93 -24.70 -18.76 -21.61
CA TYR A 93 -24.91 -17.94 -20.41
C TYR A 93 -23.81 -18.17 -19.35
N LYS A 94 -23.32 -19.42 -19.16
CA LYS A 94 -22.20 -19.69 -18.24
C LYS A 94 -20.93 -19.02 -18.69
N LYS A 95 -20.65 -19.05 -20.00
CA LYS A 95 -19.48 -18.37 -20.58
C LYS A 95 -19.55 -16.86 -20.37
N THR A 96 -20.71 -16.24 -20.63
CA THR A 96 -20.92 -14.80 -20.45
C THR A 96 -20.81 -14.41 -18.98
N LEU A 97 -21.43 -15.16 -18.07
CA LEU A 97 -21.33 -14.92 -16.62
C LEU A 97 -19.90 -15.00 -16.12
N THR A 98 -19.17 -16.06 -16.51
CA THR A 98 -17.76 -16.21 -16.08
C THR A 98 -16.89 -15.10 -16.65
N LEU A 99 -17.09 -14.71 -17.91
CA LEU A 99 -16.39 -13.58 -18.52
C LEU A 99 -16.68 -12.27 -17.78
N ALA A 100 -17.94 -12.01 -17.42
CA ALA A 100 -18.32 -10.84 -16.65
C ALA A 100 -17.65 -10.81 -15.28
N ILE A 101 -17.62 -11.94 -14.56
CA ILE A 101 -16.94 -12.06 -13.28
C ILE A 101 -15.42 -11.79 -13.43
N LEU A 102 -14.77 -12.41 -14.42
CA LEU A 102 -13.34 -12.18 -14.66
C LEU A 102 -13.04 -10.72 -15.04
N THR A 103 -13.89 -10.11 -15.86
CA THR A 103 -13.78 -8.69 -16.22
C THR A 103 -13.91 -7.81 -14.96
N CYS A 104 -14.87 -8.10 -14.10
CA CYS A 104 -15.05 -7.38 -12.85
C CYS A 104 -13.78 -7.51 -11.96
N PHE A 105 -13.23 -8.71 -11.83
CA PHE A 105 -11.97 -8.90 -11.09
C PHE A 105 -10.80 -8.12 -11.70
N LEU A 106 -10.67 -8.11 -13.02
CA LEU A 106 -9.61 -7.35 -13.70
C LEU A 106 -9.77 -5.84 -13.47
N LEU A 107 -11.00 -5.33 -13.53
CA LEU A 107 -11.28 -3.93 -13.23
C LEU A 107 -10.94 -3.59 -11.77
N LEU A 108 -11.25 -4.46 -10.81
CA LEU A 108 -10.91 -4.26 -9.41
C LEU A 108 -9.40 -4.31 -9.16
N PHE A 109 -8.69 -5.26 -9.77
CA PHE A 109 -7.26 -5.46 -9.49
C PHE A 109 -6.31 -4.66 -10.42
N ILE A 110 -6.79 -4.16 -11.55
CA ILE A 110 -6.03 -3.25 -12.43
C ILE A 110 -6.57 -1.82 -12.32
N GLY A 111 -7.89 -1.64 -12.41
CA GLY A 111 -8.52 -0.32 -12.43
C GLY A 111 -8.20 0.47 -11.16
N LEU A 112 -8.57 -0.07 -10.00
CA LEU A 112 -8.39 0.65 -8.74
C LEU A 112 -6.91 0.89 -8.38
N PRO A 113 -6.01 -0.14 -8.40
CA PRO A 113 -4.63 0.06 -7.97
C PRO A 113 -3.77 0.90 -8.90
N PHE A 114 -4.03 0.89 -10.21
CA PHE A 114 -3.12 1.45 -11.21
C PHE A 114 -3.74 2.54 -12.08
N ALA A 115 -4.95 2.35 -12.59
CA ALA A 115 -5.59 3.34 -13.44
C ALA A 115 -6.17 4.52 -12.64
N ALA A 116 -6.72 4.27 -11.45
CA ALA A 116 -7.28 5.35 -10.63
C ALA A 116 -6.25 6.43 -10.27
N PRO A 117 -5.02 6.11 -9.80
CA PRO A 117 -3.99 7.12 -9.60
C PRO A 117 -3.64 7.90 -10.85
N ALA A 118 -3.65 7.24 -12.03
CA ALA A 118 -3.35 7.90 -13.30
C ALA A 118 -4.47 8.87 -13.74
N ILE A 119 -5.72 8.45 -13.58
CA ILE A 119 -6.91 9.26 -13.93
C ILE A 119 -7.04 10.44 -12.98
N MET A 120 -6.83 10.21 -11.68
CA MET A 120 -7.00 11.22 -10.63
C MET A 120 -5.72 12.05 -10.37
N GLN A 121 -4.69 11.87 -11.20
CA GLN A 121 -3.42 12.58 -11.07
C GLN A 121 -3.61 14.09 -10.94
N ARG A 122 -4.52 14.70 -11.72
CA ARG A 122 -4.81 16.14 -11.65
C ARG A 122 -5.40 16.58 -10.30
N GLN A 123 -6.22 15.74 -9.66
CA GLN A 123 -6.79 16.04 -8.34
C GLN A 123 -5.72 15.94 -7.25
N ILE A 124 -4.80 14.98 -7.39
CA ILE A 124 -3.73 14.75 -6.41
C ILE A 124 -2.59 15.75 -6.56
N GLN A 125 -2.40 16.36 -7.73
CA GLN A 125 -1.27 17.27 -8.01
C GLN A 125 -1.36 18.64 -7.36
N ASN A 126 -2.55 19.13 -7.05
CA ASN A 126 -2.77 20.57 -6.82
C ASN A 126 -3.37 20.93 -5.47
N PHE A 127 -3.37 20.06 -4.47
CA PHE A 127 -3.81 20.46 -3.15
C PHE A 127 -2.63 20.89 -2.26
N PRO A 128 -2.75 22.02 -1.56
CA PRO A 128 -1.74 22.46 -0.60
C PRO A 128 -1.79 21.61 0.67
N ASN A 129 -0.71 21.64 1.45
CA ASN A 129 -0.74 21.09 2.81
C ASN A 129 -1.78 21.83 3.64
N GLN A 130 -2.69 21.11 4.25
CA GLN A 130 -3.64 21.65 5.23
C GLN A 130 -3.03 21.54 6.62
N LEU A 131 -2.41 22.62 7.10
CA LEU A 131 -1.81 22.67 8.42
C LEU A 131 -2.85 23.16 9.44
N ASP A 132 -2.95 22.48 10.58
CA ASP A 132 -3.75 22.92 11.72
C ASP A 132 -3.00 23.97 12.55
N SER A 133 -3.60 24.40 13.66
CA SER A 133 -3.02 25.41 14.59
C SER A 133 -1.72 24.95 15.23
N GLU A 134 -1.46 23.66 15.30
CA GLU A 134 -0.25 23.05 15.83
C GLU A 134 0.81 22.81 14.75
N GLY A 135 0.52 23.16 13.49
CA GLY A 135 1.39 22.95 12.34
C GLY A 135 1.43 21.51 11.85
N LEU A 136 0.49 20.67 12.30
CA LEU A 136 0.33 19.30 11.84
C LEU A 136 -0.45 19.25 10.53
N CYS A 137 -0.02 18.40 9.61
CA CYS A 137 -0.68 18.26 8.32
C CYS A 137 -1.93 17.38 8.45
N ARG A 138 -3.09 17.98 8.16
CA ARG A 138 -4.38 17.28 8.02
C ARG A 138 -4.47 16.70 6.61
N GLN A 139 -5.04 15.51 6.49
CA GLN A 139 -5.22 14.90 5.17
C GLN A 139 -6.19 15.70 4.31
N SER A 140 -5.78 16.01 3.10
CA SER A 140 -6.59 16.79 2.15
C SER A 140 -7.71 15.96 1.52
N LEU A 141 -7.55 14.64 1.45
CA LEU A 141 -8.51 13.69 0.90
C LEU A 141 -8.68 12.50 1.87
N PRO A 142 -9.85 11.82 1.87
CA PRO A 142 -10.12 10.71 2.80
C PRO A 142 -9.14 9.53 2.72
N TYR A 143 -8.30 9.49 1.69
CA TYR A 143 -7.38 8.39 1.41
C TYR A 143 -5.90 8.83 1.40
N THR A 144 -5.57 10.05 1.88
CA THR A 144 -4.20 10.58 1.90
C THR A 144 -3.56 10.60 3.29
N CYS A 145 -4.05 9.80 4.23
CA CYS A 145 -3.50 9.72 5.59
C CYS A 145 -1.99 9.42 5.61
N GLY A 146 -1.50 8.49 4.78
CA GLY A 146 -0.08 8.17 4.70
C GLY A 146 0.79 9.35 4.27
N PRO A 147 0.52 10.02 3.15
CA PRO A 147 1.21 11.24 2.73
C PRO A 147 1.16 12.38 3.76
N ALA A 148 0.00 12.65 4.36
CA ALA A 148 -0.14 13.71 5.36
C ALA A 148 0.63 13.38 6.65
N ALA A 149 0.59 12.13 7.14
CA ALA A 149 1.43 11.69 8.25
C ALA A 149 2.92 11.85 7.93
N ALA A 150 3.32 11.54 6.69
CA ALA A 150 4.72 11.73 6.25
C ALA A 150 5.11 13.22 6.28
N VAL A 151 4.23 14.13 5.85
CA VAL A 151 4.47 15.58 5.97
C VAL A 151 4.70 15.98 7.42
N CYS A 152 3.86 15.49 8.37
CA CYS A 152 4.05 15.78 9.79
C CYS A 152 5.45 15.35 10.27
N ALA A 153 5.85 14.12 10.00
CA ALA A 153 7.15 13.60 10.43
C ALA A 153 8.34 14.30 9.76
N LEU A 154 8.25 14.59 8.46
CA LEU A 154 9.31 15.29 7.70
C LEU A 154 9.51 16.73 8.18
N ARG A 155 8.43 17.45 8.49
CA ARG A 155 8.49 18.80 9.05
C ARG A 155 9.19 18.81 10.40
N GLN A 156 8.94 17.81 11.25
CA GLN A 156 9.65 17.67 12.53
C GLN A 156 11.16 17.41 12.32
N LEU A 157 11.54 16.79 11.21
CA LEU A 157 12.93 16.63 10.79
C LEU A 157 13.50 17.90 10.11
N GLY A 158 12.73 18.99 9.99
CA GLY A 158 13.15 20.21 9.30
C GLY A 158 13.29 20.04 7.79
N LEU A 159 12.52 19.12 7.18
CA LEU A 159 12.49 18.90 5.75
C LEU A 159 11.22 19.51 5.14
N GLU A 160 11.39 20.25 4.04
CA GLU A 160 10.25 20.69 3.25
C GLU A 160 9.55 19.48 2.63
N SER A 161 8.23 19.49 2.69
CA SER A 161 7.42 18.37 2.24
C SER A 161 6.04 18.82 1.78
N CYS A 162 5.52 18.10 0.78
CA CYS A 162 4.21 18.37 0.21
C CYS A 162 3.40 17.08 0.14
N GLU A 163 2.18 17.09 0.73
CA GLU A 163 1.28 15.95 0.76
C GLU A 163 0.96 15.44 -0.65
N SER A 164 0.63 16.35 -1.57
CA SER A 164 0.31 16.00 -2.95
C SER A 164 1.47 15.34 -3.69
N GLN A 165 2.70 15.82 -3.50
CA GLN A 165 3.91 15.24 -4.10
C GLN A 165 4.15 13.82 -3.58
N ILE A 166 4.04 13.61 -2.27
CA ILE A 166 4.22 12.29 -1.64
C ILE A 166 3.10 11.35 -2.09
N ALA A 167 1.84 11.81 -2.10
CA ALA A 167 0.70 11.02 -2.55
C ALA A 167 0.86 10.54 -3.99
N GLN A 168 1.31 11.43 -4.88
CA GLN A 168 1.57 11.10 -6.27
C GLN A 168 2.72 10.10 -6.42
N ALA A 169 3.84 10.32 -5.73
CA ALA A 169 5.01 9.43 -5.80
C ALA A 169 4.72 8.04 -5.23
N ALA A 170 3.89 7.95 -4.17
CA ALA A 170 3.45 6.70 -3.56
C ALA A 170 2.32 6.01 -4.34
N GLY A 171 1.73 6.70 -5.33
CA GLY A 171 0.60 6.19 -6.09
C GLY A 171 -0.65 5.99 -5.23
N THR A 172 -0.91 6.94 -4.34
CA THR A 172 -2.12 6.98 -3.52
C THR A 172 -3.37 6.95 -4.39
N ALA A 173 -4.35 6.15 -4.02
CA ALA A 173 -5.58 5.96 -4.79
C ALA A 173 -6.82 5.95 -3.89
N PRO A 174 -7.99 6.41 -4.40
CA PRO A 174 -9.27 6.23 -3.73
C PRO A 174 -9.49 4.75 -3.37
N TRP A 175 -10.17 4.50 -2.27
CA TRP A 175 -10.52 3.17 -1.70
C TRP A 175 -9.33 2.30 -1.26
N LEU A 176 -8.13 2.50 -1.82
CA LEU A 176 -6.93 1.73 -1.44
C LEU A 176 -6.01 2.50 -0.51
N GLY A 177 -6.15 3.82 -0.47
CA GLY A 177 -5.23 4.68 0.27
C GLY A 177 -3.80 4.62 -0.27
N THR A 178 -2.84 4.64 0.63
CA THR A 178 -1.41 4.54 0.32
C THR A 178 -0.84 3.27 0.93
N CYS A 179 -0.35 2.35 0.11
CA CYS A 179 0.35 1.17 0.61
C CYS A 179 1.64 1.58 1.33
N SER A 180 1.89 1.04 2.52
CA SER A 180 3.03 1.45 3.36
C SER A 180 4.39 1.21 2.70
N TRP A 181 4.56 0.12 1.95
CA TRP A 181 5.77 -0.13 1.18
C TRP A 181 5.95 0.86 0.02
N ASP A 182 4.86 1.24 -0.65
CA ASP A 182 4.93 2.22 -1.73
C ASP A 182 5.22 3.63 -1.18
N LEU A 183 4.72 3.97 0.01
CA LEU A 183 5.07 5.19 0.74
C LEU A 183 6.55 5.23 1.10
N TYR A 184 7.09 4.15 1.67
CA TYR A 184 8.52 4.00 1.95
C TYR A 184 9.38 4.22 0.70
N ARG A 185 9.01 3.60 -0.43
CA ARG A 185 9.72 3.78 -1.70
C ARG A 185 9.61 5.20 -2.25
N ALA A 186 8.47 5.85 -2.06
CA ALA A 186 8.26 7.24 -2.48
C ALA A 186 9.18 8.18 -1.71
N LEU A 187 9.24 8.05 -0.39
CA LEU A 187 10.11 8.86 0.47
C LEU A 187 11.59 8.71 0.08
N ASN A 188 12.08 7.47 -0.10
CA ASN A 188 13.45 7.23 -0.56
C ASN A 188 13.74 7.75 -1.98
N ARG A 189 12.71 8.00 -2.79
CA ARG A 189 12.88 8.57 -4.14
C ARG A 189 12.89 10.10 -4.14
N ILE A 190 12.04 10.69 -3.26
CA ILE A 190 11.92 12.16 -3.15
C ILE A 190 13.13 12.74 -2.43
N TYR A 191 13.58 12.08 -1.37
CA TYR A 191 14.66 12.58 -0.52
C TYR A 191 15.93 11.75 -0.72
N PRO A 192 17.08 12.39 -1.01
CA PRO A 192 18.36 11.69 -1.05
C PRO A 192 18.76 11.18 0.35
N LYS A 193 19.56 10.12 0.40
CA LYS A 193 19.95 9.42 1.64
C LYS A 193 20.73 10.32 2.62
N GLU A 194 21.36 11.36 2.12
CA GLU A 194 22.11 12.33 2.91
C GLU A 194 21.17 13.25 3.71
N GLN A 195 19.93 13.41 3.25
CA GLN A 195 18.90 14.21 3.90
C GLN A 195 17.93 13.40 4.74
N LEU A 196 17.55 12.22 4.26
CA LEU A 196 16.58 11.36 4.91
C LEU A 196 16.96 9.90 4.78
N GLN A 197 17.04 9.20 5.91
CA GLN A 197 17.15 7.76 5.96
C GLN A 197 15.80 7.16 6.38
N CYS A 198 15.27 6.28 5.54
CA CYS A 198 14.03 5.58 5.81
C CYS A 198 14.31 4.10 6.05
N ARG A 199 13.73 3.53 7.11
CA ARG A 199 13.75 2.10 7.37
C ARG A 199 12.33 1.57 7.51
N TYR A 200 11.90 0.75 6.58
CA TYR A 200 10.65 0.00 6.68
C TYR A 200 10.87 -1.26 7.49
N GLY A 201 9.98 -1.57 8.41
CA GLY A 201 10.11 -2.79 9.19
C GLY A 201 8.90 -3.11 10.06
N ARG A 202 8.99 -4.28 10.67
CA ARG A 202 8.07 -4.73 11.71
C ARG A 202 8.78 -4.67 13.06
N PHE A 203 8.03 -4.23 14.06
CA PHE A 203 8.52 -4.01 15.40
C PHE A 203 7.60 -4.71 16.39
N GLN A 204 8.13 -5.50 17.30
CA GLN A 204 7.32 -6.23 18.28
C GLN A 204 6.83 -5.32 19.41
N SER A 205 7.60 -4.27 19.73
CA SER A 205 7.25 -3.28 20.75
C SER A 205 7.69 -1.88 20.32
N LEU A 206 7.11 -0.86 20.96
CA LEU A 206 7.51 0.54 20.78
C LEU A 206 8.99 0.79 21.13
N ASP A 207 9.57 0.00 22.04
CA ASP A 207 10.95 0.17 22.49
C ASP A 207 11.97 -0.23 21.41
N GLN A 208 11.53 -0.89 20.35
CA GLN A 208 12.37 -1.20 19.18
C GLN A 208 12.47 -0.02 18.19
N LEU A 209 11.61 1.00 18.36
CA LEU A 209 11.73 2.21 17.55
C LEU A 209 12.88 3.05 18.09
N PRO A 210 13.79 3.55 17.22
CA PRO A 210 14.95 4.29 17.66
C PRO A 210 14.53 5.59 18.35
N ASN A 211 15.18 5.89 19.48
CA ASN A 211 15.02 7.18 20.13
C ASN A 211 15.47 8.33 19.22
N GLY A 212 14.74 9.44 19.24
CA GLY A 212 15.06 10.58 18.40
C GLY A 212 14.73 10.41 16.92
N SER A 213 13.98 9.37 16.55
CA SER A 213 13.41 9.19 15.22
C SER A 213 11.92 9.51 15.20
N PHE A 214 11.40 9.88 14.04
CA PHE A 214 9.97 9.92 13.79
C PHE A 214 9.55 8.66 13.03
N SER A 215 8.36 8.18 13.27
CA SER A 215 7.91 6.93 12.65
C SER A 215 6.51 7.07 12.11
N LEU A 216 6.29 6.58 10.89
CA LEU A 216 4.96 6.45 10.32
C LEU A 216 4.44 5.07 10.71
N ALA A 217 3.41 5.01 11.53
CA ALA A 217 2.83 3.78 12.04
C ALA A 217 1.50 3.46 11.34
N VAL A 218 1.28 2.18 11.08
CA VAL A 218 0.00 1.69 10.54
C VAL A 218 -0.87 1.25 11.71
N MET A 219 -2.01 1.90 11.88
CA MET A 219 -2.98 1.64 12.94
C MET A 219 -4.21 0.95 12.37
N ARG A 220 -4.83 0.06 13.17
CA ARG A 220 -6.14 -0.50 12.85
C ARG A 220 -7.22 0.52 13.18
N GLU A 221 -7.98 0.94 12.19
CA GLU A 221 -9.11 1.86 12.39
C GLU A 221 -10.46 1.15 12.35
N GLY A 222 -10.55 0.02 11.65
CA GLY A 222 -11.77 -0.78 11.52
C GLY A 222 -11.51 -2.16 10.95
N PHE A 223 -12.59 -2.84 10.55
CA PHE A 223 -12.48 -4.12 9.86
C PHE A 223 -11.92 -3.89 8.45
N LEU A 224 -10.72 -4.41 8.18
CA LEU A 224 -9.97 -4.25 6.93
C LEU A 224 -9.61 -2.78 6.58
N MET A 225 -9.77 -1.85 7.52
CA MET A 225 -9.33 -0.47 7.35
C MET A 225 -8.11 -0.19 8.23
N ASP A 226 -7.06 0.27 7.59
CA ASP A 226 -5.84 0.72 8.24
C ASP A 226 -5.70 2.25 8.07
N HIS A 227 -5.16 2.89 9.07
CA HIS A 227 -4.89 4.32 9.10
C HIS A 227 -3.41 4.57 9.37
N CYS A 228 -2.84 5.58 8.75
CA CYS A 228 -1.44 5.94 8.93
C CYS A 228 -1.32 7.20 9.77
N VAL A 229 -0.53 7.12 10.84
CA VAL A 229 -0.24 8.24 11.74
C VAL A 229 1.27 8.45 11.87
N ALA A 230 1.70 9.65 12.22
CA ALA A 230 3.10 9.91 12.57
C ALA A 230 3.26 9.85 14.10
N ILE A 231 4.20 9.04 14.58
CA ILE A 231 4.63 9.04 15.97
C ILE A 231 5.61 10.21 16.14
N LEU A 232 5.21 11.17 16.98
CA LEU A 232 6.01 12.37 17.29
C LEU A 232 6.91 12.15 18.50
N LYS A 233 6.38 11.49 19.55
CA LYS A 233 7.09 11.25 20.81
C LYS A 233 6.55 9.98 21.47
N ILE A 234 7.43 9.25 22.11
CA ILE A 234 7.11 8.10 22.97
C ILE A 234 7.65 8.40 24.36
N THR A 235 6.78 8.32 25.37
CA THR A 235 7.12 8.43 26.78
C THR A 235 6.95 7.07 27.47
N PRO A 236 7.33 6.91 28.74
CA PRO A 236 7.07 5.67 29.47
C PRO A 236 5.59 5.27 29.57
N SER A 237 4.65 6.23 29.54
CA SER A 237 3.22 6.01 29.69
C SER A 237 2.41 6.23 28.41
N GLU A 238 2.86 7.11 27.50
CA GLU A 238 2.07 7.66 26.43
C GLU A 238 2.80 7.72 25.09
N VAL A 239 2.03 7.78 24.01
CA VAL A 239 2.49 7.96 22.64
C VAL A 239 1.77 9.19 22.05
N PHE A 240 2.55 10.15 21.59
CA PHE A 240 2.06 11.37 20.95
C PHE A 240 2.05 11.16 19.44
N LEU A 241 0.90 11.37 18.83
CA LEU A 241 0.67 11.10 17.43
C LEU A 241 0.20 12.35 16.69
N ALA A 242 0.76 12.61 15.51
CA ALA A 242 0.10 13.44 14.54
C ALA A 242 -0.83 12.53 13.70
N ASP A 243 -2.11 12.66 13.94
CA ASP A 243 -3.14 11.93 13.22
C ASP A 243 -3.71 12.83 12.12
N PRO A 244 -3.55 12.48 10.83
CA PRO A 244 -4.04 13.29 9.72
C PRO A 244 -5.56 13.54 9.71
N SER A 245 -6.32 12.68 10.38
CA SER A 245 -7.78 12.83 10.46
C SER A 245 -8.23 13.71 11.61
N SER A 246 -7.54 13.67 12.76
CA SER A 246 -7.97 14.31 14.01
C SER A 246 -6.98 15.33 14.62
N GLY A 247 -5.73 15.43 14.11
CA GLY A 247 -4.67 16.31 14.66
C GLY A 247 -3.84 15.60 15.72
N LEU A 248 -3.43 16.34 16.77
CA LEU A 248 -2.66 15.75 17.85
C LEU A 248 -3.53 14.76 18.65
N ARG A 249 -3.04 13.52 18.75
CA ARG A 249 -3.64 12.48 19.61
C ARG A 249 -2.61 11.98 20.61
N ILE A 250 -3.07 11.75 21.81
CA ILE A 250 -2.27 11.14 22.88
C ILE A 250 -2.96 9.83 23.25
N LEU A 251 -2.25 8.73 23.15
CA LEU A 251 -2.72 7.41 23.55
C LEU A 251 -1.81 6.85 24.64
N SER A 252 -2.36 6.06 25.55
CA SER A 252 -1.51 5.19 26.37
C SER A 252 -0.74 4.21 25.50
N ARG A 253 0.42 3.74 25.98
CA ARG A 253 1.21 2.75 25.25
C ARG A 253 0.41 1.48 24.94
N LEU A 254 -0.48 1.06 25.86
CA LEU A 254 -1.33 -0.11 25.68
C LEU A 254 -2.38 0.10 24.59
N GLU A 255 -3.07 1.23 24.57
CA GLU A 255 -4.05 1.57 23.53
C GLU A 255 -3.39 1.62 22.15
N PHE A 256 -2.21 2.27 22.07
CA PHE A 256 -1.45 2.31 20.84
C PHE A 256 -1.05 0.90 20.37
N GLN A 257 -0.46 0.06 21.24
CA GLN A 257 -0.04 -1.29 20.89
C GLN A 257 -1.20 -2.17 20.43
N ASN A 258 -2.38 -2.05 21.05
CA ASN A 258 -3.56 -2.81 20.68
C ASN A 258 -4.10 -2.43 19.28
N ALA A 259 -3.93 -1.19 18.87
CA ALA A 259 -4.35 -0.69 17.57
C ALA A 259 -3.24 -0.79 16.50
N TRP A 260 -1.97 -0.87 16.89
CA TRP A 260 -0.83 -0.87 15.98
C TRP A 260 -0.70 -2.19 15.21
N ARG A 261 -0.47 -2.12 13.92
CA ARG A 261 -0.17 -3.28 13.05
C ARG A 261 1.28 -3.76 13.17
N HIS A 262 2.02 -3.26 14.14
CA HIS A 262 3.45 -3.57 14.32
C HIS A 262 4.32 -3.26 13.10
N THR A 263 3.84 -2.44 12.17
CA THR A 263 4.53 -2.00 10.96
C THR A 263 4.79 -0.51 11.06
N ALA A 264 6.02 -0.09 10.78
CA ALA A 264 6.38 1.32 10.73
C ALA A 264 7.43 1.63 9.66
N ILE A 265 7.44 2.89 9.21
CA ILE A 265 8.54 3.49 8.47
C ILE A 265 9.25 4.45 9.41
N VAL A 266 10.44 4.08 9.84
CA VAL A 266 11.30 4.91 10.70
C VAL A 266 12.03 5.92 9.83
N LEU A 267 11.95 7.19 10.20
CA LEU A 267 12.55 8.31 9.51
C LEU A 267 13.61 8.94 10.41
N THR A 268 14.84 9.07 9.90
CA THR A 268 15.95 9.71 10.59
C THR A 268 16.68 10.68 9.66
N ARG A 269 17.19 11.76 10.23
CA ARG A 269 18.06 12.72 9.51
C ARG A 269 19.50 12.57 10.00
N PRO A 270 20.46 12.22 9.14
CA PRO A 270 21.83 11.89 9.57
C PRO A 270 22.58 13.01 10.30
N GLN A 271 22.17 14.28 10.09
CA GLN A 271 22.88 15.47 10.59
C GLN A 271 22.22 16.15 11.81
N LEU A 272 21.09 15.67 12.28
CA LEU A 272 20.44 16.17 13.48
C LEU A 272 20.80 15.27 14.67
N SER A 273 21.82 15.66 15.43
CA SER A 273 21.83 15.37 16.87
C SER A 273 20.64 16.14 17.45
N LEU A 274 19.52 15.45 17.67
CA LEU A 274 18.31 16.04 18.25
C LEU A 274 18.62 16.48 19.69
N VAL A 275 19.03 17.73 19.84
CA VAL A 275 18.97 18.41 21.13
C VAL A 275 17.52 18.89 21.25
N TRP A 276 16.72 18.16 21.97
CA TRP A 276 15.42 18.64 22.45
C TRP A 276 15.67 19.55 23.66
N PRO A 277 15.02 20.73 23.72
CA PRO A 277 15.01 21.53 24.94
C PRO A 277 14.26 20.82 26.06
#